data_e15d3125819f26bd776d1b8b66e3cdd5
#
_entry.id   e15d3125819f26bd776d1b8b66e3cdd5
#
_cell.length_a   1.000
_cell.length_b   1.000
_cell.length_c   1.000
_cell.angle_alpha   90.00
_cell.angle_beta   90.00
_cell.angle_gamma   90.00
#
_symmetry.space_group_name_H-M   'P 1'
#
loop_
_entity.id
_entity.type
_entity.pdbx_description
1 polymer ?
#
loop_
_entity_poly.entity_id
_entity_poly.type
_entity_poly.pdbx_seq_one_letter_code
_entity_poly.pdbx_strand_id
1 'polypeptide(L)'
;MINSIKMRILQGDPIVHDVRKNPMSPVYRGFPIISDAKCADNCTACFDICPVKAISLDPVSIDLGKCVYCPECEKICPAEKIHFSQNYIMSATERGSLVIKNGMTEIKPETASEKIRKYFGKSLKLRQVSAGGCSGCELELNAAGNINFDMGRFGIEFTASP
;
A
#
# COMPACT_ATOMS: atom_id res chain seq x y z
N MET A 1 12.43 -1.61 34.76
CA MET A 1 10.98 -1.92 34.69
C MET A 1 10.09 -0.72 35.07
N ILE A 2 10.32 -0.08 36.21
CA ILE A 2 9.55 1.10 36.66
C ILE A 2 9.60 2.28 35.68
N ASN A 3 10.72 2.51 35.02
CA ASN A 3 10.86 3.58 34.01
C ASN A 3 10.00 3.38 32.77
N SER A 4 9.84 2.15 32.29
CA SER A 4 9.01 1.84 31.13
C SER A 4 7.52 2.08 31.39
N ILE A 5 7.05 1.72 32.59
CA ILE A 5 5.66 1.98 33.02
C ILE A 5 5.44 3.47 33.18
N LYS A 6 6.40 4.18 33.78
CA LYS A 6 6.33 5.64 33.98
C LYS A 6 6.31 6.38 32.62
N MET A 7 7.13 5.95 31.67
CA MET A 7 7.14 6.48 30.29
C MET A 7 5.79 6.25 29.60
N ARG A 8 5.21 5.06 29.72
CA ARG A 8 3.90 4.76 29.13
C ARG A 8 2.78 5.63 29.73
N ILE A 9 2.80 5.86 31.05
CA ILE A 9 1.83 6.74 31.71
C ILE A 9 1.99 8.20 31.26
N LEU A 10 3.24 8.67 31.09
CA LEU A 10 3.52 10.05 30.68
C LEU A 10 3.26 10.30 29.19
N GLN A 11 3.50 9.31 28.35
CA GLN A 11 3.33 9.43 26.89
C GLN A 11 1.93 9.06 26.41
N GLY A 12 1.13 8.40 27.26
CA GLY A 12 -0.22 7.96 26.91
C GLY A 12 -0.25 6.82 25.89
N ASP A 13 -1.39 6.70 25.23
CA ASP A 13 -1.57 5.72 24.18
C ASP A 13 -0.89 6.16 22.87
N PRO A 14 -0.53 5.21 21.98
CA PRO A 14 -0.01 5.56 20.65
C PRO A 14 -0.95 6.50 19.91
N ILE A 15 -0.41 7.50 19.23
CA ILE A 15 -1.18 8.47 18.44
C ILE A 15 -2.08 7.75 17.43
N VAL A 16 -1.59 6.64 16.85
CA VAL A 16 -2.36 5.78 15.96
C VAL A 16 -2.73 4.49 16.69
N HIS A 17 -3.95 4.41 17.20
CA HIS A 17 -4.43 3.23 17.94
C HIS A 17 -4.58 1.98 17.05
N ASP A 18 -5.11 2.14 15.86
CA ASP A 18 -5.26 1.07 14.86
C ASP A 18 -4.92 1.63 13.48
N VAL A 19 -3.78 1.24 12.95
CA VAL A 19 -3.29 1.68 11.63
C VAL A 19 -4.26 1.35 10.49
N ARG A 20 -5.09 0.31 10.66
CA ARG A 20 -6.07 -0.11 9.65
C ARG A 20 -7.31 0.79 9.62
N LYS A 21 -7.57 1.52 10.70
CA LYS A 21 -8.72 2.41 10.87
C LYS A 21 -8.34 3.88 10.76
N ASN A 22 -7.05 4.16 10.64
CA ASN A 22 -6.60 5.54 10.57
C ASN A 22 -7.03 6.15 9.22
N PRO A 23 -7.71 7.30 9.22
CA PRO A 23 -8.09 7.96 7.97
C PRO A 23 -6.84 8.38 7.20
N MET A 24 -6.83 8.11 5.92
CA MET A 24 -5.76 8.57 5.04
C MET A 24 -5.90 10.07 4.77
N SER A 25 -4.79 10.70 4.43
CA SER A 25 -4.80 12.12 4.02
C SER A 25 -5.78 12.32 2.85
N PRO A 26 -6.53 13.44 2.80
CA PRO A 26 -7.42 13.73 1.67
C PRO A 26 -6.74 13.77 0.30
N VAL A 27 -5.43 14.03 0.29
CA VAL A 27 -4.63 14.03 -0.96
C VAL A 27 -4.02 12.67 -1.29
N TYR A 28 -4.24 11.66 -0.44
CA TYR A 28 -3.75 10.31 -0.70
C TYR A 28 -4.51 9.68 -1.87
N ARG A 29 -3.77 9.09 -2.79
CA ARG A 29 -4.30 8.34 -3.93
C ARG A 29 -3.95 6.87 -3.75
N GLY A 30 -4.96 6.10 -3.39
CA GLY A 30 -4.84 4.66 -3.21
C GLY A 30 -5.34 3.87 -4.41
N PHE A 31 -6.00 2.77 -4.14
CA PHE A 31 -6.50 1.83 -5.14
C PHE A 31 -7.37 2.54 -6.20
N PRO A 32 -7.02 2.44 -7.51
CA PRO A 32 -7.82 2.99 -8.58
C PRO A 32 -9.08 2.14 -8.82
N ILE A 33 -10.21 2.79 -8.91
CA ILE A 33 -11.50 2.18 -9.22
C ILE A 33 -11.84 2.53 -10.67
N ILE A 34 -12.23 1.53 -11.44
CA ILE A 34 -12.73 1.70 -12.80
C ILE A 34 -14.24 1.51 -12.75
N SER A 35 -14.99 2.57 -13.02
CA SER A 35 -16.46 2.55 -13.02
C SER A 35 -17.03 1.94 -14.30
N ASP A 36 -18.32 1.63 -14.28
CA ASP A 36 -19.07 1.11 -15.43
C ASP A 36 -19.37 2.18 -16.50
N ALA A 37 -18.97 3.44 -16.28
CA ALA A 37 -19.18 4.50 -17.24
C ALA A 37 -18.62 4.12 -18.62
N LYS A 38 -19.39 4.40 -19.66
CA LYS A 38 -18.98 4.12 -21.03
C LYS A 38 -18.00 5.18 -21.50
N CYS A 39 -16.89 4.73 -22.09
CA CYS A 39 -16.00 5.62 -22.81
C CYS A 39 -16.70 6.15 -24.07
N ALA A 40 -16.32 7.35 -24.49
CA ALA A 40 -16.68 7.84 -25.82
C ALA A 40 -16.04 6.92 -26.89
N ASP A 41 -16.65 6.90 -28.08
CA ASP A 41 -16.15 6.08 -29.18
C ASP A 41 -14.69 6.43 -29.50
N ASN A 42 -13.86 5.41 -29.60
CA ASN A 42 -12.42 5.52 -29.87
C ASN A 42 -11.63 6.42 -28.87
N CYS A 43 -12.11 6.61 -27.65
CA CYS A 43 -11.42 7.42 -26.66
C CYS A 43 -10.15 6.72 -26.13
N THR A 44 -9.00 7.35 -26.29
CA THR A 44 -7.68 6.87 -25.83
C THR A 44 -7.05 7.78 -24.77
N ALA A 45 -7.73 8.82 -24.33
CA ALA A 45 -7.18 9.92 -23.51
C ALA A 45 -6.38 9.43 -22.29
N CYS A 46 -6.94 8.51 -21.51
CA CYS A 46 -6.26 7.97 -20.31
C CYS A 46 -5.02 7.12 -20.65
N PHE A 47 -5.04 6.40 -21.76
CA PHE A 47 -3.90 5.63 -22.26
C PHE A 47 -2.77 6.54 -22.74
N ASP A 48 -3.10 7.57 -23.50
CA ASP A 48 -2.12 8.48 -24.10
C ASP A 48 -1.40 9.32 -23.04
N ILE A 49 -2.14 9.83 -22.05
CA ILE A 49 -1.57 10.64 -20.97
C ILE A 49 -0.71 9.84 -19.99
N CYS A 50 -0.86 8.52 -19.92
CA CYS A 50 -0.17 7.69 -18.95
C CYS A 50 1.35 7.63 -19.21
N PRO A 51 2.21 8.21 -18.34
CA PRO A 51 3.65 8.30 -18.60
C PRO A 51 4.34 6.94 -18.60
N VAL A 52 3.78 5.97 -17.87
CA VAL A 52 4.34 4.62 -17.70
C VAL A 52 3.57 3.55 -18.45
N LYS A 53 2.59 3.94 -19.28
CA LYS A 53 1.75 3.03 -20.06
C LYS A 53 1.17 1.88 -19.23
N ALA A 54 0.63 2.23 -18.04
CA ALA A 54 0.01 1.29 -17.12
C ALA A 54 -1.45 0.95 -17.49
N ILE A 55 -2.05 1.65 -18.45
CA ILE A 55 -3.46 1.51 -18.84
C ILE A 55 -3.55 0.72 -20.14
N SER A 56 -4.50 -0.22 -20.20
CA SER A 56 -4.92 -0.91 -21.42
C SER A 56 -6.38 -0.59 -21.70
N LEU A 57 -6.81 -0.59 -22.94
CA LEU A 57 -8.14 -0.10 -23.35
C LEU A 57 -9.18 -1.21 -23.59
N ASP A 58 -8.77 -2.40 -23.99
CA ASP A 58 -9.67 -3.50 -24.37
C ASP A 58 -9.49 -4.76 -23.50
N PRO A 59 -10.22 -4.91 -22.42
CA PRO A 59 -11.03 -3.93 -21.68
C PRO A 59 -10.16 -2.93 -20.92
N VAL A 60 -10.72 -1.77 -20.56
CA VAL A 60 -10.01 -0.77 -19.75
C VAL A 60 -9.52 -1.43 -18.46
N SER A 61 -8.21 -1.40 -18.28
CA SER A 61 -7.56 -1.98 -17.11
C SER A 61 -6.33 -1.17 -16.72
N ILE A 62 -5.94 -1.25 -15.44
CA ILE A 62 -4.79 -0.54 -14.88
C ILE A 62 -3.86 -1.55 -14.24
N ASP A 63 -2.61 -1.55 -14.66
CA ASP A 63 -1.55 -2.37 -14.09
C ASP A 63 -0.88 -1.64 -12.93
N LEU A 64 -1.21 -2.02 -11.68
CA LEU A 64 -0.65 -1.41 -10.47
C LEU A 64 0.87 -1.58 -10.36
N GLY A 65 1.43 -2.62 -10.94
CA GLY A 65 2.88 -2.82 -10.92
C GLY A 65 3.65 -1.90 -11.88
N LYS A 66 2.96 -1.13 -12.72
CA LYS A 66 3.52 -0.06 -13.55
C LYS A 66 3.07 1.32 -13.08
N CYS A 67 1.88 1.41 -12.48
CA CYS A 67 1.24 2.67 -12.11
C CYS A 67 2.07 3.44 -11.07
N VAL A 68 2.29 4.72 -11.31
CA VAL A 68 2.97 5.64 -10.38
C VAL A 68 1.98 6.50 -9.57
N TYR A 69 0.69 6.17 -9.61
CA TYR A 69 -0.38 6.83 -8.86
C TYR A 69 -0.46 8.35 -9.10
N CYS A 70 -0.10 8.82 -10.29
CA CYS A 70 -0.36 10.19 -10.71
C CYS A 70 -1.86 10.37 -11.01
N PRO A 71 -2.45 11.57 -10.83
CA PRO A 71 -3.87 11.79 -11.04
C PRO A 71 -4.26 12.06 -12.50
N GLU A 72 -3.34 11.98 -13.44
CA GLU A 72 -3.56 12.49 -14.80
C GLU A 72 -4.65 11.75 -15.56
N CYS A 73 -4.72 10.41 -15.42
CA CYS A 73 -5.77 9.61 -16.07
C CYS A 73 -7.18 9.87 -15.48
N GLU A 74 -7.26 10.20 -14.19
CA GLU A 74 -8.52 10.61 -13.53
C GLU A 74 -8.97 11.97 -14.05
N LYS A 75 -8.07 12.96 -14.09
CA LYS A 75 -8.37 14.32 -14.52
C LYS A 75 -8.76 14.45 -15.99
N ILE A 76 -8.10 13.68 -16.86
CA ILE A 76 -8.32 13.76 -18.32
C ILE A 76 -9.58 13.02 -18.78
N CYS A 77 -10.13 12.12 -17.96
CA CYS A 77 -11.22 11.26 -18.36
C CYS A 77 -12.55 11.99 -18.47
N PRO A 78 -13.11 12.22 -19.68
CA PRO A 78 -14.35 12.96 -19.81
C PRO A 78 -15.57 12.21 -19.26
N ALA A 79 -15.47 10.89 -19.11
CA ALA A 79 -16.50 10.03 -18.55
C ALA A 79 -16.32 9.74 -17.05
N GLU A 80 -15.34 10.36 -16.39
CA GLU A 80 -14.99 10.12 -14.98
C GLU A 80 -14.90 8.62 -14.65
N LYS A 81 -14.38 7.83 -15.60
CA LYS A 81 -14.34 6.37 -15.50
C LYS A 81 -13.31 5.88 -14.49
N ILE A 82 -12.22 6.60 -14.31
CA ILE A 82 -11.11 6.24 -13.42
C ILE A 82 -11.13 7.19 -12.22
N HIS A 83 -11.09 6.61 -11.02
CA HIS A 83 -11.09 7.37 -9.77
C HIS A 83 -10.14 6.72 -8.77
N PHE A 84 -9.34 7.51 -8.04
CA PHE A 84 -8.47 7.00 -6.98
C PHE A 84 -9.17 7.03 -5.62
N SER A 85 -9.28 5.89 -4.99
CA SER A 85 -9.82 5.75 -3.63
C SER A 85 -8.76 6.03 -2.56
N GLN A 86 -9.17 6.03 -1.30
CA GLN A 86 -8.25 6.08 -0.16
C GLN A 86 -7.84 4.68 0.34
N ASN A 87 -8.20 3.61 -0.37
CA ASN A 87 -7.83 2.25 -0.01
C ASN A 87 -6.35 2.01 -0.31
N TYR A 88 -5.57 1.67 0.72
CA TYR A 88 -4.13 1.40 0.61
C TYR A 88 -3.81 -0.10 0.46
N ILE A 89 -4.81 -0.98 0.49
CA ILE A 89 -4.62 -2.43 0.37
C ILE A 89 -4.45 -2.77 -1.12
N MET A 90 -3.20 -2.84 -1.58
CA MET A 90 -2.84 -2.97 -2.99
C MET A 90 -1.72 -3.98 -3.22
N SER A 91 -1.61 -5.01 -2.39
CA SER A 91 -0.58 -6.04 -2.53
C SER A 91 -1.18 -7.38 -2.96
N ALA A 92 -0.43 -8.11 -3.78
CA ALA A 92 -0.77 -9.46 -4.20
C ALA A 92 0.50 -10.29 -4.34
N THR A 93 0.39 -11.62 -4.23
CA THR A 93 1.50 -12.55 -4.43
C THR A 93 1.77 -12.81 -5.90
N GLU A 94 0.75 -12.67 -6.75
CA GLU A 94 0.86 -12.89 -8.19
C GLU A 94 0.77 -11.58 -8.97
N ARG A 95 1.62 -11.45 -9.98
CA ARG A 95 1.68 -10.26 -10.84
C ARG A 95 0.35 -9.97 -11.55
N GLY A 96 -0.36 -11.02 -11.98
CA GLY A 96 -1.65 -10.90 -12.65
C GLY A 96 -2.75 -10.30 -11.80
N SER A 97 -2.71 -10.53 -10.48
CA SER A 97 -3.67 -10.00 -9.52
C SER A 97 -3.54 -8.48 -9.30
N LEU A 98 -2.45 -7.88 -9.76
CA LEU A 98 -2.23 -6.43 -9.73
C LEU A 98 -2.81 -5.70 -10.96
N VAL A 99 -3.46 -6.41 -11.87
CA VAL A 99 -4.14 -5.79 -13.03
C VAL A 99 -5.61 -5.55 -12.67
N ILE A 100 -5.91 -4.29 -12.43
CA ILE A 100 -7.26 -3.84 -12.05
C ILE A 100 -8.16 -3.78 -13.28
N LYS A 101 -9.35 -4.32 -13.15
CA LYS A 101 -10.39 -4.34 -14.17
C LYS A 101 -11.66 -3.66 -13.64
N ASN A 102 -12.57 -3.39 -14.55
CA ASN A 102 -13.88 -2.86 -14.21
C ASN A 102 -14.58 -3.69 -13.12
N GLY A 103 -15.23 -3.02 -12.17
CA GLY A 103 -15.95 -3.65 -11.05
C GLY A 103 -15.06 -4.12 -9.89
N MET A 104 -13.73 -3.99 -9.97
CA MET A 104 -12.84 -4.27 -8.85
C MET A 104 -12.74 -3.05 -7.94
N THR A 105 -13.03 -3.23 -6.65
CA THR A 105 -12.94 -2.19 -5.61
C THR A 105 -11.78 -2.42 -4.65
N GLU A 106 -11.24 -3.63 -4.64
CA GLU A 106 -10.12 -4.03 -3.79
C GLU A 106 -9.41 -5.25 -4.37
N ILE A 107 -8.16 -5.44 -3.97
CA ILE A 107 -7.46 -6.73 -4.12
C ILE A 107 -7.78 -7.54 -2.87
N LYS A 108 -8.32 -8.75 -3.05
CA LYS A 108 -8.59 -9.63 -1.91
C LYS A 108 -7.28 -9.96 -1.20
N PRO A 109 -7.18 -9.68 0.11
CA PRO A 109 -6.00 -10.00 0.87
C PRO A 109 -5.73 -11.51 0.81
N GLU A 110 -4.53 -11.89 0.44
CA GLU A 110 -4.13 -13.28 0.51
C GLU A 110 -3.77 -13.65 1.95
N THR A 111 -4.31 -14.76 2.40
CA THR A 111 -3.94 -15.31 3.71
C THR A 111 -2.54 -15.92 3.61
N ALA A 112 -1.66 -15.55 4.54
CA ALA A 112 -0.35 -16.18 4.63
C ALA A 112 -0.49 -17.71 4.69
N SER A 113 0.32 -18.42 3.91
CA SER A 113 0.25 -19.87 3.85
C SER A 113 0.39 -20.48 5.26
N GLU A 114 -0.25 -21.63 5.51
CA GLU A 114 -0.14 -22.33 6.79
C GLU A 114 1.31 -22.63 7.17
N LYS A 115 2.17 -22.88 6.19
CA LYS A 115 3.60 -23.08 6.41
C LYS A 115 4.26 -21.84 7.01
N ILE A 116 4.00 -20.64 6.45
CA ILE A 116 4.53 -19.38 6.97
C ILE A 116 4.01 -19.14 8.40
N ARG A 117 2.70 -19.33 8.61
CA ARG A 117 2.10 -19.19 9.95
C ARG A 117 2.68 -20.16 10.96
N LYS A 118 2.97 -21.40 10.56
CA LYS A 118 3.60 -22.41 11.42
C LYS A 118 5.03 -22.03 11.83
N TYR A 119 5.82 -21.47 10.92
CA TYR A 119 7.22 -21.09 11.20
C TYR A 119 7.34 -19.80 11.99
N PHE A 120 6.60 -18.77 11.61
CA PHE A 120 6.76 -17.44 12.21
C PHE A 120 5.74 -17.15 13.32
N GLY A 121 4.61 -17.85 13.33
CA GLY A 121 3.57 -17.65 14.32
C GLY A 121 3.14 -16.19 14.42
N LYS A 122 3.45 -15.56 15.57
CA LYS A 122 3.21 -14.14 15.85
C LYS A 122 4.50 -13.31 15.88
N SER A 123 5.64 -13.89 15.52
CA SER A 123 6.95 -13.22 15.60
C SER A 123 7.71 -13.38 14.29
N LEU A 124 8.06 -12.26 13.68
CA LEU A 124 8.89 -12.18 12.49
C LEU A 124 10.15 -11.40 12.82
N LYS A 125 11.30 -12.08 12.79
CA LYS A 125 12.61 -11.46 12.95
C LYS A 125 13.17 -11.13 11.57
N LEU A 126 13.52 -9.88 11.38
CA LEU A 126 14.07 -9.36 10.13
C LEU A 126 15.54 -8.96 10.33
N ARG A 127 16.35 -9.15 9.31
CA ARG A 127 17.70 -8.63 9.24
C ARG A 127 17.80 -7.66 8.09
N GLN A 128 18.27 -6.47 8.38
CA GLN A 128 18.58 -5.47 7.36
C GLN A 128 20.06 -5.58 6.95
N VAL A 129 20.29 -5.61 5.64
CA VAL A 129 21.64 -5.54 5.07
C VAL A 129 21.67 -4.35 4.11
N SER A 130 22.51 -3.36 4.41
CA SER A 130 22.73 -2.22 3.51
C SER A 130 23.61 -2.67 2.33
N ALA A 131 23.08 -2.53 1.13
CA ALA A 131 23.77 -2.91 -0.11
C ALA A 131 24.10 -1.70 -1.01
N GLY A 132 24.35 -0.54 -0.40
CA GLY A 132 24.68 0.69 -1.11
C GLY A 132 23.47 1.49 -1.60
N GLY A 133 22.30 1.25 -1.03
CA GLY A 133 21.08 2.06 -1.25
C GLY A 133 21.18 3.45 -0.61
N CYS A 134 20.21 4.33 -0.92
CA CYS A 134 20.08 5.60 -0.22
C CYS A 134 19.54 5.39 1.19
N SER A 135 19.77 6.34 2.09
CA SER A 135 19.29 6.29 3.48
C SER A 135 17.77 6.37 3.65
N GLY A 136 17.01 6.65 2.59
CA GLY A 136 15.56 6.82 2.66
C GLY A 136 14.81 5.58 3.18
N CYS A 137 15.10 4.40 2.63
CA CYS A 137 14.49 3.16 3.10
C CYS A 137 14.90 2.80 4.54
N GLU A 138 16.14 3.09 4.93
CA GLU A 138 16.63 2.86 6.28
C GLU A 138 15.92 3.75 7.30
N LEU A 139 15.68 5.03 6.95
CA LEU A 139 14.95 5.97 7.78
C LEU A 139 13.48 5.54 7.94
N GLU A 140 12.83 5.06 6.89
CA GLU A 140 11.47 4.51 6.95
C GLU A 140 11.37 3.28 7.85
N LEU A 141 12.31 2.35 7.76
CA LEU A 141 12.36 1.18 8.63
C LEU A 141 12.57 1.56 10.09
N ASN A 142 13.42 2.53 10.35
CA ASN A 142 13.63 3.07 11.71
C ASN A 142 12.37 3.78 12.21
N ALA A 143 11.69 4.55 11.35
CA ALA A 143 10.43 5.19 11.70
C ALA A 143 9.33 4.18 12.03
N ALA A 144 9.25 3.06 11.30
CA ALA A 144 8.30 1.97 11.56
C ALA A 144 8.49 1.31 12.93
N GLY A 145 9.73 1.33 13.47
CA GLY A 145 10.06 0.83 14.81
C GLY A 145 9.81 1.82 15.95
N ASN A 146 9.50 3.09 15.65
CA ASN A 146 9.28 4.08 16.68
C ASN A 146 7.91 3.94 17.37
N ILE A 147 7.70 4.66 18.46
CA ILE A 147 6.51 4.55 19.32
C ILE A 147 5.19 4.89 18.60
N ASN A 148 5.23 5.67 17.53
CA ASN A 148 4.02 6.06 16.80
C ASN A 148 3.48 4.91 15.94
N PHE A 149 4.36 4.14 15.32
CA PHE A 149 4.00 3.00 14.45
C PHE A 149 4.14 1.66 15.19
N ASP A 150 5.14 1.56 16.08
CA ASP A 150 5.36 0.44 17.00
C ASP A 150 5.25 -0.94 16.32
N MET A 151 6.06 -1.14 15.29
CA MET A 151 6.11 -2.38 14.52
C MET A 151 6.32 -3.62 15.43
N GLY A 152 7.06 -3.46 16.53
CA GLY A 152 7.29 -4.50 17.54
C GLY A 152 6.00 -5.03 18.17
N ARG A 153 4.97 -4.20 18.29
CA ARG A 153 3.63 -4.60 18.77
C ARG A 153 2.97 -5.67 17.90
N PHE A 154 3.31 -5.68 16.62
CA PHE A 154 2.83 -6.69 15.66
C PHE A 154 3.74 -7.93 15.58
N GLY A 155 4.73 -8.03 16.47
CA GLY A 155 5.67 -9.13 16.51
C GLY A 155 6.74 -9.07 15.42
N ILE A 156 6.97 -7.90 14.82
CA ILE A 156 8.00 -7.70 13.81
C ILE A 156 9.16 -6.92 14.44
N GLU A 157 10.35 -7.52 14.43
CA GLU A 157 11.54 -6.92 15.02
C GLU A 157 12.75 -7.05 14.09
N PHE A 158 13.60 -6.03 14.11
CA PHE A 158 14.91 -6.11 13.48
C PHE A 158 15.95 -6.66 14.44
N THR A 159 16.78 -7.59 13.95
CA THR A 159 17.91 -8.14 14.69
C THR A 159 19.21 -7.69 14.07
N ALA A 160 20.18 -7.28 14.91
CA ALA A 160 21.48 -6.80 14.47
C ALA A 160 22.38 -7.92 13.93
N SER A 161 22.20 -9.13 14.43
CA SER A 161 22.99 -10.32 14.03
C SER A 161 22.14 -11.58 14.12
N PRO A 162 22.41 -12.59 13.30
CA PRO A 162 21.81 -13.92 13.47
C PRO A 162 22.27 -14.58 14.77
#